data_eccc9d7b988732dd63ddd247dc9fc4f6
#
_entry.id   eccc9d7b988732dd63ddd247dc9fc4f6
#
_cell.length_a   1.000
_cell.length_b   1.000
_cell.length_c   1.000
_cell.angle_alpha   90.00
_cell.angle_beta   90.00
_cell.angle_gamma   90.00
#
_symmetry.space_group_name_H-M   'P 1'
#
loop_
_entity.id
_entity.type
_entity.pdbx_description
1 polymer ?
#
loop_
_entity_poly.entity_id
_entity_poly.type
_entity_poly.pdbx_seq_one_letter_code
_entity_poly.pdbx_strand_id
1 'polypeptide(L)'
;MKKGQKPNLYCIKGGVGKHLQFTPLLKPLFEKHQQKLLINSAYPEIFKSCPEVADSQYSFVEVFNGGNYFNKYDNLFFHDPYESNFLKESSHIVEEWANLFEVTVEDFRPDYTINAAVEKTLLPNISKLNNFILLQFTGGQGVQTNAYDFDNMGRNYKYGQELINLLQEVFPSFFFIVFGHDNEKPEYVGETCFNDKGGAPLFKTREHFMILAKYCKYFICIDSALQHICSNRSFNNSKGIVLWGKTQPKRFGYKENINIQSEYPNCVEIEPKKIVDELIKI
;
A
#
# COMPACT_ATOMS: atom_id res chain seq x y z
N MET A 1 23.27 -19.87 -8.67
CA MET A 1 24.04 -19.64 -7.42
C MET A 1 25.44 -20.21 -7.60
N LYS A 2 26.47 -19.46 -7.19
CA LYS A 2 27.83 -20.03 -7.07
C LYS A 2 27.76 -21.15 -6.05
N LYS A 3 28.41 -22.28 -6.34
CA LYS A 3 28.40 -23.50 -5.48
C LYS A 3 28.91 -23.12 -4.09
N GLY A 4 28.07 -23.21 -3.06
CA GLY A 4 28.40 -22.90 -1.66
C GLY A 4 27.86 -21.58 -1.10
N GLN A 5 27.30 -20.70 -1.92
CA GLN A 5 26.70 -19.44 -1.45
C GLN A 5 25.28 -19.72 -0.94
N LYS A 6 25.01 -19.34 0.31
CA LYS A 6 23.68 -19.41 0.90
C LYS A 6 22.88 -18.16 0.50
N PRO A 7 21.55 -18.21 0.49
CA PRO A 7 20.72 -17.06 0.17
C PRO A 7 20.72 -16.03 1.32
N ASN A 8 20.46 -14.77 0.96
CA ASN A 8 20.15 -13.69 1.89
C ASN A 8 18.66 -13.69 2.24
N LEU A 9 18.32 -13.53 3.52
CA LEU A 9 16.94 -13.42 3.99
C LEU A 9 16.65 -12.00 4.48
N TYR A 10 15.61 -11.39 3.93
CA TYR A 10 15.13 -10.05 4.31
C TYR A 10 13.84 -10.18 5.12
N CYS A 11 13.84 -9.67 6.35
CA CYS A 11 12.70 -9.72 7.26
C CYS A 11 12.04 -8.34 7.32
N ILE A 12 10.82 -8.23 6.81
CA ILE A 12 10.07 -6.97 6.76
C ILE A 12 8.97 -7.02 7.80
N LYS A 13 8.98 -6.03 8.72
CA LYS A 13 7.97 -5.88 9.77
C LYS A 13 7.03 -4.72 9.43
N GLY A 14 5.88 -4.68 10.08
CA GLY A 14 4.92 -3.57 9.99
C GLY A 14 3.73 -3.86 9.07
N GLY A 15 3.02 -2.81 8.68
CA GLY A 15 1.79 -2.91 7.89
C GLY A 15 2.03 -3.09 6.38
N VAL A 16 0.95 -3.31 5.65
CA VAL A 16 0.93 -3.51 4.18
C VAL A 16 1.68 -2.41 3.43
N GLY A 17 1.44 -1.14 3.79
CA GLY A 17 2.10 0.00 3.14
C GLY A 17 3.63 -0.07 3.21
N LYS A 18 4.18 -0.45 4.37
CA LYS A 18 5.62 -0.61 4.54
C LYS A 18 6.20 -1.72 3.66
N HIS A 19 5.49 -2.84 3.50
CA HIS A 19 5.90 -3.92 2.62
C HIS A 19 5.88 -3.51 1.14
N LEU A 20 4.86 -2.76 0.73
CA LEU A 20 4.80 -2.19 -0.62
C LEU A 20 5.95 -1.20 -0.87
N GLN A 21 6.28 -0.35 0.11
CA GLN A 21 7.41 0.58 0.03
C GLN A 21 8.78 -0.10 0.02
N PHE A 22 8.87 -1.38 0.39
CA PHE A 22 10.10 -2.17 0.23
C PHE A 22 10.30 -2.66 -1.21
N THR A 23 9.24 -2.79 -2.01
CA THR A 23 9.33 -3.37 -3.35
C THR A 23 10.26 -2.64 -4.33
N PRO A 24 10.45 -1.31 -4.30
CA PRO A 24 11.43 -0.63 -5.15
C PRO A 24 12.88 -1.07 -4.94
N LEU A 25 13.18 -1.67 -3.78
CA LEU A 25 14.53 -2.16 -3.46
C LEU A 25 14.82 -3.55 -4.06
N LEU A 26 13.80 -4.30 -4.49
CA LEU A 26 13.98 -5.70 -4.92
C LEU A 26 14.99 -5.82 -6.05
N LYS A 27 14.83 -5.02 -7.11
CA LYS A 27 15.75 -5.03 -8.25
C LYS A 27 17.17 -4.58 -7.88
N PRO A 28 17.39 -3.43 -7.22
CA PRO A 28 18.72 -3.04 -6.75
C PRO A 28 19.41 -4.07 -5.85
N LEU A 29 18.66 -4.70 -4.95
CA LEU A 29 19.19 -5.75 -4.08
C LEU A 29 19.57 -7.01 -4.86
N PHE A 30 18.73 -7.40 -5.82
CA PHE A 30 19.05 -8.52 -6.73
C PHE A 30 20.32 -8.23 -7.54
N GLU A 31 20.46 -7.03 -8.08
CA GLU A 31 21.62 -6.61 -8.85
C GLU A 31 22.89 -6.54 -7.98
N LYS A 32 22.80 -6.04 -6.74
CA LYS A 32 23.92 -6.00 -5.79
C LYS A 32 24.44 -7.40 -5.43
N HIS A 33 23.53 -8.32 -5.14
CA HIS A 33 23.89 -9.65 -4.65
C HIS A 33 24.00 -10.73 -5.73
N GLN A 34 23.50 -10.45 -6.95
CA GLN A 34 23.46 -11.39 -8.09
C GLN A 34 22.77 -12.72 -7.72
N GLN A 35 21.77 -12.66 -6.84
CA GLN A 35 20.97 -13.81 -6.42
C GLN A 35 19.55 -13.38 -6.08
N LYS A 36 18.59 -14.28 -6.28
CA LYS A 36 17.20 -14.04 -5.92
C LYS A 36 17.04 -13.91 -4.40
N LEU A 37 16.13 -13.04 -4.01
CA LEU A 37 15.88 -12.67 -2.63
C LEU A 37 14.95 -13.69 -1.96
N LEU A 38 15.19 -13.94 -0.68
CA LEU A 38 14.21 -14.59 0.19
C LEU A 38 13.60 -13.53 1.10
N ILE A 39 12.28 -13.50 1.17
CA ILE A 39 11.54 -12.49 1.93
C ILE A 39 10.72 -13.16 3.03
N ASN A 40 10.96 -12.76 4.28
CA ASN A 40 10.07 -13.07 5.39
C ASN A 40 9.14 -11.87 5.63
N SER A 41 7.85 -12.06 5.43
CA SER A 41 6.85 -11.00 5.40
C SER A 41 5.53 -11.47 5.98
N ALA A 42 4.83 -10.59 6.70
CA ALA A 42 3.44 -10.81 7.09
C ALA A 42 2.47 -10.77 5.87
N TYR A 43 2.95 -10.32 4.71
CA TYR A 43 2.17 -10.15 3.47
C TYR A 43 2.93 -10.75 2.28
N PRO A 44 3.17 -12.08 2.27
CA PRO A 44 4.01 -12.72 1.26
C PRO A 44 3.44 -12.60 -0.16
N GLU A 45 2.14 -12.42 -0.30
CA GLU A 45 1.46 -12.22 -1.59
C GLU A 45 1.98 -11.00 -2.38
N ILE A 46 2.51 -9.97 -1.69
CA ILE A 46 3.10 -8.78 -2.33
C ILE A 46 4.33 -9.16 -3.16
N PHE A 47 5.09 -10.15 -2.71
CA PHE A 47 6.40 -10.48 -3.25
C PHE A 47 6.42 -11.72 -4.14
N LYS A 48 5.43 -12.61 -4.02
CA LYS A 48 5.43 -13.93 -4.68
C LYS A 48 5.57 -13.89 -6.20
N SER A 49 5.05 -12.86 -6.84
CA SER A 49 5.10 -12.71 -8.30
C SER A 49 6.26 -11.85 -8.78
N CYS A 50 7.06 -11.27 -7.87
CA CYS A 50 8.20 -10.43 -8.25
C CYS A 50 9.35 -11.29 -8.77
N PRO A 51 9.92 -11.00 -9.95
CA PRO A 51 10.93 -11.85 -10.60
C PRO A 51 12.25 -11.94 -9.81
N GLU A 52 12.56 -10.95 -8.99
CA GLU A 52 13.74 -10.87 -8.14
C GLU A 52 13.64 -11.78 -6.90
N VAL A 53 12.43 -12.22 -6.57
CA VAL A 53 12.15 -13.00 -5.36
C VAL A 53 12.13 -14.49 -5.70
N ALA A 54 12.88 -15.30 -4.93
CA ALA A 54 12.88 -16.76 -5.06
C ALA A 54 11.72 -17.38 -4.29
N ASP A 55 11.47 -16.85 -3.07
CA ASP A 55 10.39 -17.30 -2.19
C ASP A 55 10.02 -16.17 -1.22
N SER A 56 8.75 -16.12 -0.86
CA SER A 56 8.21 -15.21 0.13
C SER A 56 7.28 -15.99 1.05
N GLN A 57 7.61 -16.02 2.33
CA GLN A 57 6.91 -16.82 3.33
C GLN A 57 6.57 -15.98 4.57
N TYR A 58 5.47 -16.34 5.20
CA TYR A 58 5.15 -15.94 6.56
C TYR A 58 5.63 -17.02 7.53
N SER A 59 6.72 -16.76 8.23
CA SER A 59 7.23 -17.68 9.24
C SER A 59 7.76 -16.92 10.45
N PHE A 60 6.84 -16.46 11.30
CA PHE A 60 7.23 -15.80 12.55
C PHE A 60 7.92 -16.76 13.53
N VAL A 61 7.46 -18.00 13.61
CA VAL A 61 7.93 -18.97 14.59
C VAL A 61 9.36 -19.41 14.30
N GLU A 62 9.70 -19.55 13.04
CA GLU A 62 11.01 -20.02 12.63
C GLU A 62 12.10 -18.95 12.79
N VAL A 63 11.78 -17.65 12.64
CA VAL A 63 12.76 -16.56 12.83
C VAL A 63 13.15 -16.38 14.30
N PHE A 64 12.25 -16.68 15.23
CA PHE A 64 12.52 -16.61 16.68
C PHE A 64 13.11 -17.87 17.28
N ASN A 65 12.91 -19.03 16.66
CA ASN A 65 13.54 -20.30 17.07
C ASN A 65 15.01 -20.43 16.61
N GLY A 66 15.65 -19.40 16.36
CA GLY A 66 17.00 -18.91 16.09
C GLY A 66 18.16 -19.89 15.85
N GLY A 67 18.12 -21.09 16.30
CA GLY A 67 19.32 -21.99 16.26
C GLY A 67 19.68 -22.52 14.86
N ASN A 68 18.70 -22.68 13.96
CA ASN A 68 18.92 -23.30 12.64
C ASN A 68 19.01 -22.30 11.48
N TYR A 69 18.61 -21.04 11.68
CA TYR A 69 18.56 -20.05 10.60
C TYR A 69 19.93 -19.50 10.23
N PHE A 70 20.76 -19.17 11.22
CA PHE A 70 22.13 -18.68 10.98
C PHE A 70 22.97 -19.63 10.13
N ASN A 71 22.63 -20.93 10.16
CA ASN A 71 23.29 -21.93 9.33
C ASN A 71 22.73 -22.05 7.90
N LYS A 72 21.53 -21.50 7.64
CA LYS A 72 20.85 -21.61 6.33
C LYS A 72 21.07 -20.40 5.42
N TYR A 73 21.38 -19.23 6.00
CA TYR A 73 21.51 -17.98 5.28
C TYR A 73 22.88 -17.35 5.49
N ASP A 74 23.41 -16.68 4.47
CA ASP A 74 24.67 -15.94 4.60
C ASP A 74 24.45 -14.66 5.42
N ASN A 75 23.32 -13.98 5.18
CA ASN A 75 22.93 -12.78 5.91
C ASN A 75 21.44 -12.80 6.26
N LEU A 76 21.13 -12.29 7.45
CA LEU A 76 19.78 -12.03 7.94
C LEU A 76 19.61 -10.52 8.09
N PHE A 77 18.74 -9.93 7.31
CA PHE A 77 18.48 -8.49 7.33
C PHE A 77 17.18 -8.21 8.07
N PHE A 78 17.29 -7.57 9.23
CA PHE A 78 16.16 -7.11 10.05
C PHE A 78 16.07 -5.57 10.08
N HIS A 79 16.72 -4.89 9.15
CA HIS A 79 16.77 -3.43 9.14
C HIS A 79 15.39 -2.82 9.11
N ASP A 80 15.11 -1.97 10.07
CA ASP A 80 13.88 -1.19 10.15
C ASP A 80 14.25 0.30 9.99
N PRO A 81 13.77 0.98 8.95
CA PRO A 81 14.08 2.39 8.73
C PRO A 81 13.56 3.29 9.86
N TYR A 82 12.58 2.83 10.65
CA TYR A 82 12.10 3.57 11.83
C TYR A 82 13.06 3.54 13.02
N GLU A 83 14.02 2.65 13.03
CA GLU A 83 15.07 2.57 14.04
C GLU A 83 16.26 3.50 13.70
N SER A 84 16.30 4.02 12.49
CA SER A 84 17.31 4.97 12.00
C SER A 84 16.95 6.41 12.33
N ASN A 85 17.76 7.36 11.87
CA ASN A 85 17.48 8.79 11.96
C ASN A 85 16.24 9.23 11.16
N PHE A 86 15.55 8.32 10.48
CA PHE A 86 14.35 8.59 9.68
C PHE A 86 13.29 9.42 10.45
N LEU A 87 13.10 9.14 11.74
CA LEU A 87 12.13 9.90 12.56
C LEU A 87 12.55 11.36 12.78
N LYS A 88 13.83 11.67 12.66
CA LYS A 88 14.40 13.01 12.89
C LYS A 88 14.60 13.78 11.59
N GLU A 89 14.76 13.09 10.47
CA GLU A 89 15.03 13.66 9.17
C GLU A 89 13.79 13.60 8.27
N SER A 90 13.71 14.48 7.30
CA SER A 90 12.57 14.55 6.38
C SER A 90 12.75 13.73 5.10
N SER A 91 13.53 12.67 5.16
CA SER A 91 13.77 11.73 4.06
C SER A 91 12.58 10.81 3.81
N HIS A 92 12.49 10.28 2.61
CA HIS A 92 11.50 9.27 2.28
C HIS A 92 11.92 7.90 2.83
N ILE A 93 10.96 7.09 3.29
CA ILE A 93 11.25 5.77 3.90
C ILE A 93 12.02 4.82 2.95
N VAL A 94 11.76 4.88 1.65
CA VAL A 94 12.47 4.09 0.64
C VAL A 94 13.94 4.52 0.52
N GLU A 95 14.20 5.82 0.64
CA GLU A 95 15.56 6.38 0.65
C GLU A 95 16.35 5.88 1.86
N GLU A 96 15.72 5.86 3.04
CA GLU A 96 16.36 5.33 4.25
C GLU A 96 16.70 3.84 4.12
N TRP A 97 15.79 3.03 3.57
CA TRP A 97 16.11 1.65 3.29
C TRP A 97 17.23 1.51 2.24
N ALA A 98 17.21 2.33 1.19
CA ALA A 98 18.25 2.31 0.18
C ALA A 98 19.62 2.60 0.80
N ASN A 99 19.69 3.59 1.71
CA ASN A 99 20.89 3.92 2.48
C ASN A 99 21.33 2.76 3.38
N LEU A 100 20.41 2.17 4.15
CA LEU A 100 20.69 1.03 5.03
C LEU A 100 21.23 -0.20 4.28
N PHE A 101 20.75 -0.42 3.06
CA PHE A 101 21.19 -1.53 2.21
C PHE A 101 22.30 -1.13 1.23
N GLU A 102 22.74 0.12 1.23
CA GLU A 102 23.76 0.65 0.31
C GLU A 102 23.44 0.35 -1.16
N VAL A 103 22.21 0.68 -1.56
CA VAL A 103 21.70 0.58 -2.92
C VAL A 103 21.11 1.92 -3.36
N THR A 104 20.98 2.13 -4.67
CA THR A 104 20.35 3.33 -5.22
C THR A 104 18.96 3.00 -5.72
N VAL A 105 17.98 3.82 -5.37
CA VAL A 105 16.60 3.75 -5.85
C VAL A 105 16.21 5.12 -6.42
N GLU A 106 15.93 5.20 -7.71
CA GLU A 106 15.58 6.44 -8.39
C GLU A 106 14.07 6.78 -8.28
N ASP A 107 13.22 5.76 -8.32
CA ASP A 107 11.77 5.88 -8.22
C ASP A 107 11.29 5.18 -6.95
N PHE A 108 10.75 5.96 -6.01
CA PHE A 108 10.29 5.46 -4.71
C PHE A 108 8.91 4.80 -4.75
N ARG A 109 8.22 4.85 -5.91
CA ARG A 109 6.92 4.19 -6.05
C ARG A 109 7.07 2.67 -5.96
N PRO A 110 6.08 1.97 -5.37
CA PRO A 110 6.05 0.53 -5.33
C PRO A 110 6.26 -0.12 -6.70
N ASP A 111 6.96 -1.24 -6.69
CA ASP A 111 7.26 -2.04 -7.87
C ASP A 111 6.99 -3.51 -7.58
N TYR A 112 5.72 -3.88 -7.60
CA TYR A 112 5.29 -5.26 -7.40
C TYR A 112 4.62 -5.82 -8.66
N THR A 113 4.71 -7.12 -8.83
CA THR A 113 4.12 -7.83 -9.97
C THR A 113 2.81 -8.49 -9.56
N ILE A 114 1.77 -8.27 -10.36
CA ILE A 114 0.46 -8.91 -10.18
C ILE A 114 0.53 -10.38 -10.61
N ASN A 115 -0.15 -11.24 -9.86
CA ASN A 115 -0.34 -12.63 -10.23
C ASN A 115 -1.28 -12.74 -11.45
N ALA A 116 -0.73 -13.07 -12.60
CA ALA A 116 -1.46 -13.15 -13.87
C ALA A 116 -2.60 -14.18 -13.85
N ALA A 117 -2.49 -15.26 -13.08
CA ALA A 117 -3.54 -16.27 -12.97
C ALA A 117 -4.75 -15.73 -12.21
N VAL A 118 -4.52 -15.03 -11.10
CA VAL A 118 -5.59 -14.37 -10.31
C VAL A 118 -6.20 -13.22 -11.12
N GLU A 119 -5.38 -12.40 -11.77
CA GLU A 119 -5.85 -11.32 -12.65
C GLU A 119 -6.81 -11.85 -13.71
N LYS A 120 -6.43 -12.92 -14.41
CA LYS A 120 -7.27 -13.55 -15.44
C LYS A 120 -8.64 -13.97 -14.91
N THR A 121 -8.73 -14.44 -13.68
CA THR A 121 -10.02 -14.83 -13.07
C THR A 121 -10.90 -13.63 -12.69
N LEU A 122 -10.29 -12.48 -12.41
CA LEU A 122 -11.00 -11.27 -12.00
C LEU A 122 -11.44 -10.38 -13.17
N LEU A 123 -10.72 -10.41 -14.29
CA LEU A 123 -10.98 -9.56 -15.45
C LEU A 123 -12.45 -9.52 -15.91
N PRO A 124 -13.19 -10.65 -16.00
CA PRO A 124 -14.60 -10.63 -16.40
C PRO A 124 -15.51 -9.83 -15.46
N ASN A 125 -15.12 -9.69 -14.20
CA ASN A 125 -15.87 -8.91 -13.20
C ASN A 125 -15.45 -7.46 -13.19
N ILE A 126 -14.15 -7.20 -13.33
CA ILE A 126 -13.60 -5.85 -13.43
C ILE A 126 -14.14 -5.14 -14.67
N SER A 127 -14.24 -5.83 -15.81
CA SER A 127 -14.77 -5.26 -17.06
C SER A 127 -16.23 -4.81 -16.96
N LYS A 128 -17.02 -5.39 -16.03
CA LYS A 128 -18.42 -4.96 -15.78
C LYS A 128 -18.50 -3.64 -15.01
N LEU A 129 -17.44 -3.23 -14.33
CA LEU A 129 -17.41 -1.99 -13.57
C LEU A 129 -17.21 -0.75 -14.45
N ASN A 130 -16.84 -0.92 -15.73
CA ASN A 130 -16.49 0.17 -16.66
C ASN A 130 -15.48 1.16 -16.06
N ASN A 131 -15.98 2.20 -15.37
CA ASN A 131 -15.14 3.17 -14.64
C ASN A 131 -15.40 3.04 -13.15
N PHE A 132 -14.34 3.00 -12.36
CA PHE A 132 -14.47 2.97 -10.91
C PHE A 132 -13.36 3.75 -10.21
N ILE A 133 -13.68 4.17 -9.00
CA ILE A 133 -12.78 4.87 -8.08
C ILE A 133 -12.56 3.98 -6.86
N LEU A 134 -11.31 3.79 -6.49
CA LEU A 134 -10.95 3.12 -5.23
C LEU A 134 -10.88 4.15 -4.11
N LEU A 135 -11.52 3.85 -2.98
CA LEU A 135 -11.62 4.72 -1.83
C LEU A 135 -11.07 4.04 -0.57
N GLN A 136 -10.34 4.78 0.26
CA GLN A 136 -9.97 4.32 1.60
C GLN A 136 -9.95 5.52 2.57
N PHE A 137 -10.87 5.53 3.51
CA PHE A 137 -11.07 6.64 4.45
C PHE A 137 -10.61 6.33 5.87
N THR A 138 -10.20 5.08 6.13
CA THR A 138 -9.67 4.65 7.42
C THR A 138 -8.31 3.98 7.21
N GLY A 139 -7.34 4.32 8.08
CA GLY A 139 -6.01 3.73 8.06
C GLY A 139 -5.92 2.61 9.09
N GLY A 140 -5.63 1.39 8.60
CA GLY A 140 -5.48 0.23 9.46
C GLY A 140 -4.45 0.45 10.54
N GLN A 141 -4.92 0.51 11.77
CA GLN A 141 -4.12 0.17 12.91
C GLN A 141 -4.51 -1.23 13.34
N GLY A 142 -3.51 -2.06 13.56
CA GLY A 142 -3.77 -3.38 14.08
C GLY A 142 -4.63 -3.30 15.35
N VAL A 143 -5.32 -4.36 15.65
CA VAL A 143 -6.34 -4.62 16.69
C VAL A 143 -6.06 -4.03 18.11
N GLN A 144 -4.98 -3.28 18.30
CA GLN A 144 -4.49 -2.84 19.62
C GLN A 144 -4.65 -1.36 19.92
N THR A 145 -5.10 -0.54 18.98
CA THR A 145 -5.31 0.89 19.24
C THR A 145 -6.79 1.17 19.49
N ASN A 146 -7.05 1.92 20.55
CA ASN A 146 -8.39 2.41 20.84
C ASN A 146 -8.81 3.52 19.85
N ALA A 147 -10.10 3.83 19.77
CA ALA A 147 -10.62 4.84 18.84
C ALA A 147 -9.99 6.24 19.05
N TYR A 148 -9.53 6.54 20.26
CA TYR A 148 -8.88 7.80 20.59
C TYR A 148 -7.51 7.95 19.90
N ASP A 149 -6.69 6.89 19.92
CA ASP A 149 -5.38 6.90 19.24
C ASP A 149 -5.56 6.96 17.73
N PHE A 150 -6.60 6.34 17.21
CA PHE A 150 -6.95 6.36 15.80
C PHE A 150 -7.27 7.77 15.28
N ASP A 151 -8.12 8.50 16.00
CA ASP A 151 -8.46 9.89 15.67
C ASP A 151 -7.25 10.83 15.79
N ASN A 152 -6.39 10.62 16.79
CA ASN A 152 -5.20 11.42 17.00
C ASN A 152 -4.09 11.19 15.97
N MET A 153 -4.09 10.07 15.27
CA MET A 153 -3.08 9.80 14.24
C MET A 153 -3.43 10.41 12.87
N GLY A 154 -4.58 11.06 12.74
CA GLY A 154 -5.02 11.69 11.49
C GLY A 154 -5.29 10.71 10.35
N ARG A 155 -5.60 9.45 10.69
CA ARG A 155 -5.84 8.38 9.74
C ARG A 155 -7.30 7.97 9.65
N ASN A 156 -8.20 8.91 9.90
CA ASN A 156 -9.63 8.73 9.75
C ASN A 156 -10.22 9.95 9.05
N TYR A 157 -10.89 9.74 7.92
CA TYR A 157 -11.60 10.79 7.19
C TYR A 157 -13.10 10.68 7.48
N LYS A 158 -13.62 11.56 8.31
CA LYS A 158 -15.00 11.48 8.83
C LYS A 158 -16.07 11.80 7.78
N TYR A 159 -15.74 12.58 6.76
CA TYR A 159 -16.68 13.00 5.70
C TYR A 159 -16.78 11.99 4.55
N GLY A 160 -16.47 10.71 4.78
CA GLY A 160 -16.45 9.70 3.73
C GLY A 160 -17.78 9.55 3.00
N GLN A 161 -18.93 9.56 3.71
CA GLN A 161 -20.24 9.46 3.09
C GLN A 161 -20.60 10.72 2.29
N GLU A 162 -20.29 11.90 2.82
CA GLU A 162 -20.53 13.18 2.11
C GLU A 162 -19.71 13.23 0.83
N LEU A 163 -18.46 12.80 0.87
CA LEU A 163 -17.61 12.71 -0.30
C LEU A 163 -18.17 11.73 -1.34
N ILE A 164 -18.64 10.56 -0.93
CA ILE A 164 -19.27 9.59 -1.84
C ILE A 164 -20.50 10.20 -2.51
N ASN A 165 -21.36 10.90 -1.76
CA ASN A 165 -22.56 11.54 -2.30
C ASN A 165 -22.18 12.58 -3.38
N LEU A 166 -21.21 13.45 -3.11
CA LEU A 166 -20.71 14.43 -4.07
C LEU A 166 -20.06 13.76 -5.30
N LEU A 167 -19.32 12.70 -5.10
CA LEU A 167 -18.72 11.94 -6.20
C LEU A 167 -19.80 11.29 -7.08
N GLN A 168 -20.89 10.78 -6.51
CA GLN A 168 -22.00 10.22 -7.26
C GLN A 168 -22.74 11.28 -8.09
N GLU A 169 -22.87 12.50 -7.57
CA GLU A 169 -23.44 13.62 -8.32
C GLU A 169 -22.58 14.04 -9.52
N VAL A 170 -21.25 14.09 -9.32
CA VAL A 170 -20.31 14.55 -10.35
C VAL A 170 -19.96 13.45 -11.34
N PHE A 171 -19.87 12.21 -10.88
CA PHE A 171 -19.49 11.02 -11.65
C PHE A 171 -20.59 9.93 -11.60
N PRO A 172 -21.81 10.19 -12.10
CA PRO A 172 -22.95 9.28 -11.93
C PRO A 172 -22.77 7.90 -12.61
N SER A 173 -21.85 7.79 -13.56
CA SER A 173 -21.54 6.54 -14.25
C SER A 173 -20.40 5.72 -13.62
N PHE A 174 -19.82 6.21 -12.50
CA PHE A 174 -18.72 5.52 -11.84
C PHE A 174 -19.21 4.65 -10.71
N PHE A 175 -18.50 3.55 -10.52
CA PHE A 175 -18.60 2.73 -9.31
C PHE A 175 -17.57 3.18 -8.27
N PHE A 176 -17.92 3.08 -7.00
CA PHE A 176 -17.07 3.43 -5.87
C PHE A 176 -16.80 2.19 -5.03
N ILE A 177 -15.54 1.78 -4.96
CA ILE A 177 -15.14 0.59 -4.21
C ILE A 177 -14.37 1.06 -2.98
N VAL A 178 -14.95 0.83 -1.81
CA VAL A 178 -14.38 1.25 -0.52
C VAL A 178 -13.57 0.10 0.08
N PHE A 179 -12.28 0.36 0.25
CA PHE A 179 -11.33 -0.52 0.91
C PHE A 179 -11.19 -0.14 2.39
N GLY A 180 -11.13 -1.13 3.26
CA GLY A 180 -10.91 -0.92 4.68
C GLY A 180 -10.67 -2.23 5.41
N HIS A 181 -10.22 -2.18 6.65
CA HIS A 181 -10.04 -3.36 7.50
C HIS A 181 -11.37 -3.75 8.16
N ASP A 182 -11.60 -5.05 8.43
CA ASP A 182 -12.89 -5.57 8.94
C ASP A 182 -13.42 -4.89 10.20
N ASN A 183 -12.51 -4.39 11.05
CA ASN A 183 -12.87 -3.72 12.30
C ASN A 183 -13.06 -2.20 12.17
N GLU A 184 -12.81 -1.62 10.98
CA GLU A 184 -12.71 -0.18 10.78
C GLU A 184 -13.72 0.37 9.77
N LYS A 185 -14.62 -0.50 9.24
CA LYS A 185 -15.49 -0.13 8.14
C LYS A 185 -16.77 0.55 8.61
N PRO A 186 -16.88 1.88 8.43
CA PRO A 186 -18.22 2.47 8.37
C PRO A 186 -18.95 1.91 7.15
N GLU A 187 -20.24 1.67 7.29
CA GLU A 187 -21.09 1.33 6.17
C GLU A 187 -21.37 2.61 5.36
N TYR A 188 -20.86 2.65 4.13
CA TYR A 188 -21.18 3.70 3.18
C TYR A 188 -22.33 3.26 2.30
N VAL A 189 -23.28 4.17 2.02
CA VAL A 189 -24.52 3.90 1.29
C VAL A 189 -24.49 4.59 -0.06
N GLY A 190 -24.95 3.91 -1.11
CA GLY A 190 -25.09 4.44 -2.44
C GLY A 190 -25.28 3.32 -3.47
N GLU A 191 -26.05 3.55 -4.53
CA GLU A 191 -26.37 2.52 -5.54
C GLU A 191 -25.12 1.96 -6.24
N THR A 192 -24.09 2.78 -6.40
CA THR A 192 -22.82 2.43 -7.03
C THR A 192 -21.67 2.30 -6.03
N CYS A 193 -21.96 2.28 -4.73
CA CYS A 193 -20.98 2.15 -3.67
C CYS A 193 -20.88 0.71 -3.16
N PHE A 194 -19.70 0.13 -3.23
CA PHE A 194 -19.42 -1.21 -2.77
C PHE A 194 -18.44 -1.16 -1.60
N ASN A 195 -18.93 -1.58 -0.45
CA ASN A 195 -18.08 -1.77 0.73
C ASN A 195 -17.51 -3.18 0.73
N ASP A 196 -16.33 -3.34 1.27
CA ASP A 196 -15.68 -4.64 1.39
C ASP A 196 -16.47 -5.64 2.28
N LYS A 197 -17.31 -5.16 3.23
CA LYS A 197 -18.19 -6.00 4.08
C LYS A 197 -19.41 -6.58 3.38
N GLY A 198 -19.93 -6.00 2.34
CA GLY A 198 -21.19 -6.41 1.76
C GLY A 198 -21.33 -6.17 0.26
N GLY A 199 -20.35 -5.49 -0.31
CA GLY A 199 -20.43 -5.04 -1.67
C GLY A 199 -20.07 -6.10 -2.69
N ALA A 200 -19.01 -5.97 -3.40
CA ALA A 200 -18.63 -6.91 -4.43
C ALA A 200 -18.04 -8.19 -3.80
N PRO A 201 -18.76 -9.29 -3.64
CA PRO A 201 -18.27 -10.52 -2.99
C PRO A 201 -17.06 -11.14 -3.71
N LEU A 202 -16.66 -10.54 -4.81
CA LEU A 202 -15.57 -10.97 -5.69
C LEU A 202 -14.21 -10.35 -5.32
N PHE A 203 -14.17 -9.28 -4.52
CA PHE A 203 -12.94 -8.56 -4.17
C PHE A 203 -12.70 -8.64 -2.67
N LYS A 204 -12.12 -9.76 -2.21
CA LYS A 204 -11.99 -10.07 -0.78
C LYS A 204 -10.55 -10.04 -0.25
N THR A 205 -9.57 -10.10 -1.11
CA THR A 205 -8.18 -10.22 -0.71
C THR A 205 -7.37 -8.99 -1.10
N ARG A 206 -6.23 -8.75 -0.44
CA ARG A 206 -5.30 -7.69 -0.83
C ARG A 206 -4.82 -7.84 -2.27
N GLU A 207 -4.59 -9.07 -2.71
CA GLU A 207 -4.20 -9.36 -4.09
C GLU A 207 -5.28 -8.91 -5.09
N HIS A 208 -6.57 -9.07 -4.75
CA HIS A 208 -7.68 -8.53 -5.56
C HIS A 208 -7.60 -6.98 -5.64
N PHE A 209 -7.31 -6.30 -4.54
CA PHE A 209 -7.16 -4.83 -4.55
C PHE A 209 -5.91 -4.37 -5.30
N MET A 210 -4.82 -5.13 -5.24
CA MET A 210 -3.63 -4.88 -6.07
C MET A 210 -3.95 -4.98 -7.56
N ILE A 211 -4.83 -5.91 -7.93
CA ILE A 211 -5.31 -6.05 -9.32
C ILE A 211 -6.27 -4.92 -9.68
N LEU A 212 -7.26 -4.61 -8.83
CA LEU A 212 -8.19 -3.50 -9.04
C LEU A 212 -7.45 -2.16 -9.26
N ALA A 213 -6.39 -1.92 -8.52
CA ALA A 213 -5.58 -0.71 -8.65
C ALA A 213 -4.99 -0.50 -10.04
N LYS A 214 -4.70 -1.58 -10.77
CA LYS A 214 -4.24 -1.51 -12.17
C LYS A 214 -5.31 -0.98 -13.12
N TYR A 215 -6.58 -1.17 -12.79
CA TYR A 215 -7.72 -0.88 -13.67
C TYR A 215 -8.57 0.29 -13.19
N CYS A 216 -8.39 0.78 -11.96
CA CYS A 216 -9.14 1.92 -11.48
C CYS A 216 -8.79 3.18 -12.27
N LYS A 217 -9.79 4.04 -12.48
CA LYS A 217 -9.58 5.33 -13.12
C LYS A 217 -8.91 6.32 -12.16
N TYR A 218 -9.40 6.34 -10.92
CA TYR A 218 -8.91 7.21 -9.86
C TYR A 218 -8.86 6.46 -8.53
N PHE A 219 -8.11 6.99 -7.58
CA PHE A 219 -8.22 6.60 -6.18
C PHE A 219 -8.19 7.82 -5.26
N ILE A 220 -8.88 7.72 -4.14
CA ILE A 220 -8.86 8.73 -3.08
C ILE A 220 -8.64 7.99 -1.76
N CYS A 221 -7.64 8.36 -1.03
CA CYS A 221 -7.35 7.73 0.25
C CYS A 221 -6.67 8.70 1.22
N ILE A 222 -6.73 8.35 2.48
CA ILE A 222 -5.82 8.91 3.48
C ILE A 222 -4.42 8.32 3.32
N ASP A 223 -3.45 8.76 4.12
CA ASP A 223 -2.14 8.07 4.25
C ASP A 223 -2.32 6.63 4.74
N SER A 224 -2.41 5.71 3.78
CA SER A 224 -2.77 4.31 4.02
C SER A 224 -2.21 3.36 2.96
N ALA A 225 -2.49 2.06 3.11
CA ALA A 225 -2.03 1.04 2.18
C ALA A 225 -2.49 1.28 0.73
N LEU A 226 -3.68 1.86 0.52
CA LEU A 226 -4.25 2.05 -0.81
C LEU A 226 -3.39 2.98 -1.68
N GLN A 227 -2.80 4.07 -1.11
CA GLN A 227 -1.90 4.92 -1.89
C GLN A 227 -0.73 4.12 -2.46
N HIS A 228 -0.14 3.22 -1.66
CA HIS A 228 0.99 2.41 -2.10
C HIS A 228 0.57 1.33 -3.11
N ILE A 229 -0.63 0.75 -2.94
CA ILE A 229 -1.19 -0.19 -3.89
C ILE A 229 -1.40 0.49 -5.25
N CYS A 230 -2.05 1.65 -5.28
CA CYS A 230 -2.39 2.34 -6.53
C CYS A 230 -1.18 3.04 -7.18
N SER A 231 -0.16 3.40 -6.42
CA SER A 231 1.03 4.10 -6.94
C SER A 231 2.10 3.16 -7.49
N ASN A 232 1.77 1.89 -7.81
CA ASN A 232 2.71 1.00 -8.46
C ASN A 232 3.21 1.62 -9.77
N ARG A 233 4.52 1.68 -9.96
CA ARG A 233 5.16 2.34 -11.13
C ARG A 233 4.81 1.70 -12.47
N SER A 234 4.36 0.44 -12.48
CA SER A 234 3.90 -0.25 -13.69
C SER A 234 2.45 0.08 -14.08
N PHE A 235 1.70 0.83 -13.24
CA PHE A 235 0.32 1.22 -13.52
C PHE A 235 0.28 2.60 -14.16
N ASN A 236 -0.22 2.68 -15.38
CA ASN A 236 -0.23 3.94 -16.16
C ASN A 236 -1.53 4.74 -16.00
N ASN A 237 -2.56 4.17 -15.41
CA ASN A 237 -3.92 4.71 -15.50
C ASN A 237 -4.46 5.30 -14.19
N SER A 238 -3.93 4.94 -13.02
CA SER A 238 -4.47 5.43 -11.77
C SER A 238 -3.84 6.75 -11.35
N LYS A 239 -4.67 7.80 -11.33
CA LYS A 239 -4.33 9.10 -10.73
C LYS A 239 -4.99 9.15 -9.36
N GLY A 240 -4.31 9.68 -8.38
CA GLY A 240 -4.76 9.62 -7.01
C GLY A 240 -4.72 10.91 -6.24
N ILE A 241 -5.63 11.00 -5.29
CA ILE A 241 -5.64 12.04 -4.26
C ILE A 241 -5.36 11.38 -2.92
N VAL A 242 -4.35 11.87 -2.23
CA VAL A 242 -3.97 11.39 -0.90
C VAL A 242 -4.17 12.50 0.12
N LEU A 243 -4.94 12.20 1.16
CA LEU A 243 -5.27 13.11 2.24
C LEU A 243 -4.31 12.88 3.41
N TRP A 244 -3.63 13.93 3.80
CA TRP A 244 -2.60 13.89 4.82
C TRP A 244 -3.05 14.63 6.08
N GLY A 245 -2.93 13.97 7.23
CA GLY A 245 -3.10 14.54 8.54
C GLY A 245 -1.76 14.79 9.21
N LYS A 246 -1.45 14.03 10.26
CA LYS A 246 -0.20 14.14 11.05
C LYS A 246 1.05 13.73 10.26
N THR A 247 0.93 12.76 9.38
CA THR A 247 2.02 12.33 8.50
C THR A 247 2.21 13.30 7.33
N GLN A 248 3.34 13.21 6.65
CA GLN A 248 3.69 14.14 5.58
C GLN A 248 3.99 13.38 4.27
N PRO A 249 3.55 13.90 3.12
CA PRO A 249 3.78 13.28 1.82
C PRO A 249 5.27 13.12 1.51
N LYS A 250 6.13 14.02 1.99
CA LYS A 250 7.58 13.95 1.80
C LYS A 250 8.18 12.66 2.34
N ARG A 251 7.57 12.05 3.37
CA ARG A 251 8.10 10.86 4.04
C ARG A 251 7.56 9.54 3.47
N PHE A 252 6.32 9.54 2.98
CA PHE A 252 5.61 8.32 2.59
C PHE A 252 4.86 8.44 1.26
N GLY A 253 4.73 9.65 0.72
CA GLY A 253 3.93 9.93 -0.45
C GLY A 253 4.73 9.89 -1.75
N TYR A 254 4.02 10.08 -2.84
CA TYR A 254 4.58 10.11 -4.18
C TYR A 254 4.17 11.40 -4.87
N LYS A 255 5.10 11.99 -5.64
CA LYS A 255 4.89 13.27 -6.35
C LYS A 255 3.87 13.17 -7.49
N GLU A 256 3.61 11.97 -7.96
CA GLU A 256 2.64 11.66 -9.01
C GLU A 256 1.20 11.79 -8.52
N ASN A 257 0.98 11.74 -7.20
CA ASN A 257 -0.32 11.93 -6.58
C ASN A 257 -0.59 13.40 -6.26
N ILE A 258 -1.86 13.78 -6.24
CA ILE A 258 -2.28 15.04 -5.63
C ILE A 258 -2.28 14.83 -4.11
N ASN A 259 -1.36 15.48 -3.44
CA ASN A 259 -1.20 15.38 -2.01
C ASN A 259 -1.87 16.58 -1.34
N ILE A 260 -2.98 16.35 -0.62
CA ILE A 260 -3.69 17.39 0.12
C ILE A 260 -3.33 17.28 1.60
N GLN A 261 -2.52 18.22 2.08
CA GLN A 261 -2.13 18.29 3.48
C GLN A 261 -3.18 19.10 4.25
N SER A 262 -3.67 18.55 5.36
CA SER A 262 -4.45 19.29 6.35
C SER A 262 -3.56 20.25 7.12
N GLU A 263 -4.08 21.40 7.47
CA GLU A 263 -3.42 22.35 8.39
C GLU A 263 -3.35 21.79 9.82
N TYR A 264 -4.26 20.89 10.16
CA TYR A 264 -4.35 20.22 11.44
C TYR A 264 -3.80 18.79 11.36
N PRO A 265 -3.45 18.18 12.49
CA PRO A 265 -2.86 16.84 12.52
C PRO A 265 -3.83 15.71 12.12
N ASN A 266 -5.05 16.03 11.70
CA ASN A 266 -6.03 15.03 11.22
C ASN A 266 -6.63 15.43 9.86
N CYS A 267 -7.11 14.46 9.11
CA CYS A 267 -7.69 14.67 7.76
C CYS A 267 -9.11 15.25 7.79
N VAL A 268 -9.72 15.47 8.96
CA VAL A 268 -11.13 15.89 9.09
C VAL A 268 -11.35 17.29 8.53
N GLU A 269 -10.30 18.11 8.52
CA GLU A 269 -10.35 19.50 8.05
C GLU A 269 -10.33 19.64 6.52
N ILE A 270 -10.22 18.53 5.79
CA ILE A 270 -10.22 18.54 4.32
C ILE A 270 -11.66 18.41 3.84
N GLU A 271 -12.20 19.51 3.35
CA GLU A 271 -13.57 19.57 2.84
C GLU A 271 -13.78 18.62 1.64
N PRO A 272 -14.88 17.84 1.59
CA PRO A 272 -15.20 16.96 0.47
C PRO A 272 -15.20 17.67 -0.89
N LYS A 273 -15.74 18.90 -0.96
CA LYS A 273 -15.76 19.69 -2.18
C LYS A 273 -14.36 19.96 -2.72
N LYS A 274 -13.38 20.27 -1.88
CA LYS A 274 -11.99 20.48 -2.29
C LYS A 274 -11.41 19.24 -2.97
N ILE A 275 -11.74 18.04 -2.46
CA ILE A 275 -11.28 16.78 -3.04
C ILE A 275 -11.88 16.56 -4.42
N VAL A 276 -13.19 16.81 -4.56
CA VAL A 276 -13.89 16.67 -5.85
C VAL A 276 -13.36 17.69 -6.86
N ASP A 277 -13.15 18.96 -6.44
CA ASP A 277 -12.60 20.02 -7.30
C ASP A 277 -11.19 19.67 -7.81
N GLU A 278 -10.36 19.01 -6.99
CA GLU A 278 -9.05 18.52 -7.45
C GLU A 278 -9.17 17.29 -8.37
N LEU A 279 -10.13 16.39 -8.12
CA LEU A 279 -10.34 15.22 -8.96
C LEU A 279 -10.78 15.57 -10.38
N ILE A 280 -11.61 16.61 -10.53
CA ILE A 280 -12.10 17.10 -11.84
C ILE A 280 -10.95 17.62 -12.72
N LYS A 281 -9.85 18.09 -12.12
CA LYS A 281 -8.69 18.65 -12.85
C LYS A 281 -7.78 17.60 -13.49
N ILE A 282 -7.93 16.32 -13.14
CA ILE A 282 -7.07 15.22 -13.59
C ILE A 282 -7.81 14.20 -14.44
#